data_c7ae0d512daea347bbc1f1915349dd34
#
_entry.id   c7ae0d512daea347bbc1f1915349dd34
#
_cell.length_a   1.000
_cell.length_b   1.000
_cell.length_c   1.000
_cell.angle_alpha   90.00
_cell.angle_beta   90.00
_cell.angle_gamma   90.00
#
_symmetry.space_group_name_H-M   'P 1'
#
loop_
_entity.id
_entity.type
_entity.pdbx_description
1 polymer ?
#
loop_
_entity_poly.entity_id
_entity_poly.type
_entity_poly.pdbx_seq_one_letter_code
_entity_poly.pdbx_strand_id
1 'polypeptide(L)'
;MKVVILGGGESGFGAAYLAKKKGFEVFLSEKGMIREEYKNRLTEHNIPFEEGCHTEERVLSADWVIKSPGIPKKSEIVQKVKQKGIRLSSEIEFASAFTEAKIIAITGSNGKTTTTSLIYHILKNAGLNAGLGGNIGTSFAKQVADENYDYFVLEVSSFQLDDVQNFSPYISLLLNLSPDHLDQYNYQYEEYALAKFKIAQNQEPQDFFIYNQDDEMSTRLLKDLPLRAHKIPFSLKENLDEGASLRDGRLEISLASPFSIEVKELSLVGMHNVANSLAASLVAKLLNISNESLRESLMSFQPVEHRLEFVAEIDGVDYINDSKATNVNAAYYALESMTRPTIWIVGGTDKGNDYTEVQDLVKEKVKAIVCMGVDNSKIIDFFKDKVERIYSTASISECVETCKSLAQSGDTVLLSPCCASYDLFKSYEDRGKQFKDEILKAK
;
A
#
# COMPACT_ATOMS: atom_id res chain seq x y z
N MET A 1 17.69 21.31 -20.21
CA MET A 1 17.54 19.88 -19.97
C MET A 1 16.13 19.47 -20.37
N LYS A 2 16.00 18.45 -21.21
CA LYS A 2 14.73 17.91 -21.69
C LYS A 2 14.29 16.73 -20.83
N VAL A 3 13.11 16.84 -20.23
CA VAL A 3 12.50 15.81 -19.38
C VAL A 3 11.31 15.21 -20.10
N VAL A 4 11.31 13.90 -20.28
CA VAL A 4 10.17 13.18 -20.85
C VAL A 4 9.54 12.31 -19.78
N ILE A 5 8.20 12.44 -19.67
CA ILE A 5 7.42 11.66 -18.71
C ILE A 5 6.70 10.53 -19.46
N LEU A 6 6.87 9.30 -18.99
CA LEU A 6 6.13 8.14 -19.47
C LEU A 6 4.97 7.85 -18.53
N GLY A 7 3.75 7.94 -19.04
CA GLY A 7 2.50 7.73 -18.32
C GLY A 7 1.73 9.02 -18.06
N GLY A 8 0.40 9.00 -18.34
CA GLY A 8 -0.49 10.16 -18.30
C GLY A 8 -1.47 10.19 -17.11
N GLY A 9 -1.17 9.46 -16.02
CA GLY A 9 -1.96 9.47 -14.79
C GLY A 9 -1.47 10.52 -13.78
N GLU A 10 -1.90 10.38 -12.50
CA GLU A 10 -1.59 11.32 -11.41
C GLU A 10 -0.09 11.55 -11.23
N SER A 11 0.71 10.47 -11.10
CA SER A 11 2.17 10.59 -10.94
C SER A 11 2.84 11.24 -12.16
N GLY A 12 2.38 10.90 -13.37
CA GLY A 12 2.93 11.47 -14.60
C GLY A 12 2.61 12.95 -14.75
N PHE A 13 1.37 13.34 -14.50
CA PHE A 13 1.00 14.76 -14.46
C PHE A 13 1.83 15.53 -13.42
N GLY A 14 1.92 15.01 -12.18
CA GLY A 14 2.67 15.68 -11.14
C GLY A 14 4.15 15.85 -11.47
N ALA A 15 4.80 14.81 -12.03
CA ALA A 15 6.18 14.91 -12.49
C ALA A 15 6.37 15.95 -13.61
N ALA A 16 5.43 15.96 -14.59
CA ALA A 16 5.47 16.93 -15.69
C ALA A 16 5.29 18.37 -15.19
N TYR A 17 4.36 18.55 -14.25
CA TYR A 17 4.10 19.85 -13.64
C TYR A 17 5.29 20.37 -12.84
N LEU A 18 5.89 19.54 -11.98
CA LEU A 18 7.09 19.91 -11.23
C LEU A 18 8.25 20.25 -12.20
N ALA A 19 8.48 19.41 -13.21
CA ALA A 19 9.51 19.66 -14.20
C ALA A 19 9.31 21.00 -14.92
N LYS A 20 8.06 21.33 -15.30
CA LYS A 20 7.71 22.62 -15.91
C LYS A 20 7.98 23.79 -14.97
N LYS A 21 7.59 23.68 -13.70
CA LYS A 21 7.87 24.71 -12.68
C LYS A 21 9.36 24.93 -12.42
N LYS A 22 10.17 23.87 -12.55
CA LYS A 22 11.64 23.96 -12.44
C LYS A 22 12.33 24.43 -13.73
N GLY A 23 11.57 24.82 -14.75
CA GLY A 23 12.10 25.41 -16.00
C GLY A 23 12.67 24.40 -16.98
N PHE A 24 12.32 23.12 -16.87
CA PHE A 24 12.73 22.11 -17.85
C PHE A 24 11.88 22.20 -19.13
N GLU A 25 12.44 21.74 -20.25
CA GLU A 25 11.67 21.41 -21.45
C GLU A 25 10.97 20.07 -21.20
N VAL A 26 9.61 20.07 -21.16
CA VAL A 26 8.82 18.92 -20.72
C VAL A 26 7.99 18.39 -21.86
N PHE A 27 7.94 17.06 -21.99
CA PHE A 27 7.02 16.35 -22.86
C PHE A 27 6.46 15.13 -22.14
N LEU A 28 5.13 14.90 -22.19
CA LEU A 28 4.49 13.73 -21.61
C LEU A 28 4.05 12.78 -22.71
N SER A 29 4.36 11.49 -22.58
CA SER A 29 3.98 10.46 -23.55
C SER A 29 3.22 9.34 -22.86
N GLU A 30 2.02 9.03 -23.38
CA GLU A 30 1.14 7.97 -22.87
C GLU A 30 0.78 6.99 -24.00
N LYS A 31 1.00 5.69 -23.77
CA LYS A 31 0.67 4.65 -24.74
C LYS A 31 -0.84 4.46 -24.90
N GLY A 32 -1.58 4.59 -23.82
CA GLY A 32 -3.04 4.54 -23.78
C GLY A 32 -3.67 5.91 -24.04
N MET A 33 -4.95 6.03 -23.66
CA MET A 33 -5.65 7.31 -23.67
C MET A 33 -5.51 7.98 -22.30
N ILE A 34 -5.17 9.26 -22.31
CA ILE A 34 -5.08 10.06 -21.08
C ILE A 34 -6.52 10.42 -20.65
N ARG A 35 -6.83 10.29 -19.37
CA ARG A 35 -8.12 10.72 -18.84
C ARG A 35 -8.31 12.22 -19.04
N GLU A 36 -9.52 12.65 -19.37
CA GLU A 36 -9.83 14.04 -19.73
C GLU A 36 -9.42 15.04 -18.66
N GLU A 37 -9.55 14.69 -17.39
CA GLU A 37 -9.11 15.53 -16.28
C GLU A 37 -7.62 15.87 -16.33
N TYR A 38 -6.76 14.92 -16.74
CA TYR A 38 -5.31 15.18 -16.86
C TYR A 38 -4.97 15.89 -18.16
N LYS A 39 -5.69 15.64 -19.26
CA LYS A 39 -5.52 16.41 -20.50
C LYS A 39 -5.78 17.90 -20.27
N ASN A 40 -6.88 18.21 -19.56
CA ASN A 40 -7.23 19.58 -19.22
C ASN A 40 -6.12 20.25 -18.38
N ARG A 41 -5.64 19.56 -17.35
CA ARG A 41 -4.51 20.05 -16.52
C ARG A 41 -3.22 20.24 -17.32
N LEU A 42 -2.86 19.30 -18.20
CA LEU A 42 -1.67 19.41 -19.06
C LEU A 42 -1.77 20.63 -19.98
N THR A 43 -2.95 20.83 -20.58
CA THR A 43 -3.24 21.97 -21.46
C THR A 43 -3.19 23.29 -20.70
N GLU A 44 -3.80 23.38 -19.53
CA GLU A 44 -3.82 24.57 -18.66
C GLU A 44 -2.40 25.01 -18.33
N HIS A 45 -1.48 24.06 -18.07
CA HIS A 45 -0.11 24.36 -17.73
C HIS A 45 0.85 24.41 -18.94
N ASN A 46 0.32 24.40 -20.16
CA ASN A 46 1.10 24.40 -21.41
C ASN A 46 2.18 23.31 -21.41
N ILE A 47 1.82 22.10 -21.04
CA ILE A 47 2.68 20.91 -21.09
C ILE A 47 2.30 20.11 -22.33
N PRO A 48 3.18 20.03 -23.36
CA PRO A 48 2.91 19.24 -24.54
C PRO A 48 2.88 17.75 -24.20
N PHE A 49 1.96 17.03 -24.83
CA PHE A 49 1.77 15.60 -24.62
C PHE A 49 1.36 14.87 -25.92
N GLU A 50 1.49 13.55 -25.86
CA GLU A 50 0.91 12.63 -26.85
C GLU A 50 0.19 11.48 -26.12
N GLU A 51 -0.76 10.86 -26.81
CA GLU A 51 -1.47 9.68 -26.35
C GLU A 51 -1.67 8.67 -27.49
N GLY A 52 -1.97 7.41 -27.14
CA GLY A 52 -2.16 6.31 -28.09
C GLY A 52 -0.86 5.69 -28.59
N CYS A 53 0.27 6.30 -28.35
CA CYS A 53 1.59 5.79 -28.75
C CYS A 53 2.72 6.44 -27.93
N HIS A 54 3.92 5.86 -28.04
CA HIS A 54 5.16 6.54 -27.67
C HIS A 54 5.95 6.86 -28.93
N THR A 55 6.09 8.15 -29.28
CA THR A 55 6.97 8.57 -30.37
C THR A 55 8.42 8.39 -29.93
N GLU A 56 9.04 7.31 -30.42
CA GLU A 56 10.35 6.88 -29.98
C GLU A 56 11.41 7.97 -30.06
N GLU A 57 11.47 8.70 -31.18
CA GLU A 57 12.42 9.81 -31.37
C GLU A 57 12.31 10.88 -30.28
N ARG A 58 11.08 11.20 -29.86
CA ARG A 58 10.82 12.18 -28.81
C ARG A 58 11.30 11.67 -27.46
N VAL A 59 10.94 10.44 -27.12
CA VAL A 59 11.33 9.81 -25.84
C VAL A 59 12.84 9.66 -25.76
N LEU A 60 13.48 9.15 -26.81
CA LEU A 60 14.92 8.93 -26.86
C LEU A 60 15.75 10.21 -27.04
N SER A 61 15.14 11.36 -27.26
CA SER A 61 15.84 12.67 -27.26
C SER A 61 15.91 13.32 -25.88
N ALA A 62 15.38 12.65 -24.84
CA ALA A 62 15.39 13.16 -23.47
C ALA A 62 16.79 13.09 -22.83
N ASP A 63 17.07 14.05 -21.95
CA ASP A 63 18.19 13.98 -21.00
C ASP A 63 17.81 13.14 -19.76
N TRP A 64 16.51 13.16 -19.42
CA TRP A 64 15.96 12.46 -18.27
C TRP A 64 14.55 11.95 -18.57
N VAL A 65 14.31 10.67 -18.37
CA VAL A 65 13.00 10.03 -18.49
C VAL A 65 12.46 9.71 -17.10
N ILE A 66 11.22 10.14 -16.82
CA ILE A 66 10.52 9.82 -15.57
C ILE A 66 9.39 8.85 -15.92
N LYS A 67 9.41 7.68 -15.28
CA LYS A 67 8.49 6.60 -15.56
C LYS A 67 7.43 6.45 -14.46
N SER A 68 6.16 6.42 -14.86
CA SER A 68 5.07 6.05 -13.95
C SER A 68 5.18 4.58 -13.53
N PRO A 69 4.81 4.24 -12.26
CA PRO A 69 4.98 2.89 -11.72
C PRO A 69 4.21 1.81 -12.48
N GLY A 70 3.09 2.16 -13.12
CA GLY A 70 2.28 1.23 -13.92
C GLY A 70 2.92 0.77 -15.23
N ILE A 71 4.03 1.38 -15.67
CA ILE A 71 4.72 0.98 -16.91
C ILE A 71 5.74 -0.11 -16.59
N PRO A 72 5.59 -1.33 -17.16
CA PRO A 72 6.49 -2.44 -16.87
C PRO A 72 7.94 -2.14 -17.29
N LYS A 73 8.90 -2.61 -16.48
CA LYS A 73 10.34 -2.53 -16.83
C LYS A 73 10.66 -3.20 -18.18
N LYS A 74 9.91 -4.24 -18.54
CA LYS A 74 10.09 -5.03 -19.77
C LYS A 74 9.48 -4.34 -21.00
N SER A 75 8.79 -3.20 -20.85
CA SER A 75 8.21 -2.49 -22.02
C SER A 75 9.31 -2.03 -22.97
N GLU A 76 9.05 -2.13 -24.27
CA GLU A 76 10.01 -1.86 -25.34
C GLU A 76 10.64 -0.46 -25.20
N ILE A 77 9.83 0.57 -24.95
CA ILE A 77 10.31 1.94 -24.81
C ILE A 77 11.26 2.10 -23.61
N VAL A 78 10.98 1.45 -22.47
CA VAL A 78 11.85 1.49 -21.29
C VAL A 78 13.17 0.78 -21.56
N GLN A 79 13.14 -0.35 -22.28
CA GLN A 79 14.36 -1.05 -22.67
C GLN A 79 15.24 -0.18 -23.60
N LYS A 80 14.64 0.51 -24.58
CA LYS A 80 15.37 1.43 -25.47
C LYS A 80 15.99 2.62 -24.73
N VAL A 81 15.26 3.20 -23.76
CA VAL A 81 15.77 4.26 -22.88
C VAL A 81 17.01 3.78 -22.12
N LYS A 82 16.96 2.57 -21.53
CA LYS A 82 18.09 1.97 -20.81
C LYS A 82 19.28 1.67 -21.74
N GLN A 83 19.03 1.09 -22.91
CA GLN A 83 20.07 0.76 -23.89
C GLN A 83 20.80 2.01 -24.39
N LYS A 84 20.09 3.13 -24.49
CA LYS A 84 20.68 4.41 -24.90
C LYS A 84 21.42 5.14 -23.77
N GLY A 85 21.37 4.61 -22.54
CA GLY A 85 22.00 5.21 -21.35
C GLY A 85 21.33 6.51 -20.89
N ILE A 86 20.06 6.74 -21.25
CA ILE A 86 19.30 7.89 -20.79
C ILE A 86 18.95 7.68 -19.32
N ARG A 87 19.11 8.72 -18.51
CA ARG A 87 18.71 8.69 -17.10
C ARG A 87 17.24 8.33 -16.98
N LEU A 88 16.93 7.26 -16.25
CA LEU A 88 15.56 6.79 -15.97
C LEU A 88 15.33 6.81 -14.47
N SER A 89 14.20 7.35 -14.04
CA SER A 89 13.81 7.35 -12.63
C SER A 89 12.29 7.30 -12.43
N SER A 90 11.88 6.99 -11.20
CA SER A 90 10.50 7.14 -10.76
C SER A 90 10.17 8.61 -10.41
N GLU A 91 8.88 8.91 -10.29
CA GLU A 91 8.42 10.21 -9.78
C GLU A 91 8.99 10.53 -8.40
N ILE A 92 9.07 9.51 -7.52
CA ILE A 92 9.59 9.65 -6.14
C ILE A 92 11.05 10.11 -6.16
N GLU A 93 11.89 9.46 -6.97
CA GLU A 93 13.29 9.86 -7.17
C GLU A 93 13.40 11.28 -7.72
N PHE A 94 12.57 11.60 -8.73
CA PHE A 94 12.59 12.92 -9.35
C PHE A 94 12.21 14.01 -8.36
N ALA A 95 11.09 13.85 -7.66
CA ALA A 95 10.56 14.86 -6.76
C ALA A 95 11.44 15.08 -5.53
N SER A 96 12.04 14.02 -4.98
CA SER A 96 12.94 14.13 -3.82
C SER A 96 14.16 15.02 -4.07
N ALA A 97 14.59 15.16 -5.33
CA ALA A 97 15.69 16.06 -5.69
C ALA A 97 15.33 17.55 -5.61
N PHE A 98 14.07 17.91 -5.38
CA PHE A 98 13.59 19.30 -5.39
C PHE A 98 12.92 19.72 -4.09
N THR A 99 13.07 18.96 -3.02
CA THR A 99 12.59 19.31 -1.67
C THR A 99 13.68 19.13 -0.63
N GLU A 100 13.67 19.97 0.40
CA GLU A 100 14.52 19.84 1.59
C GLU A 100 13.74 19.24 2.77
N ALA A 101 12.45 18.94 2.58
CA ALA A 101 11.62 18.34 3.60
C ALA A 101 12.15 16.95 4.00
N LYS A 102 12.03 16.62 5.28
CA LYS A 102 12.34 15.27 5.76
C LYS A 102 11.32 14.27 5.24
N ILE A 103 11.78 13.27 4.51
CA ILE A 103 10.93 12.23 3.94
C ILE A 103 10.84 11.04 4.91
N ILE A 104 9.61 10.61 5.19
CA ILE A 104 9.28 9.37 5.90
C ILE A 104 8.66 8.46 4.85
N ALA A 105 9.38 7.41 4.44
CA ALA A 105 8.97 6.52 3.35
C ALA A 105 8.58 5.14 3.88
N ILE A 106 7.41 4.64 3.49
CA ILE A 106 6.85 3.40 3.98
C ILE A 106 6.67 2.41 2.83
N THR A 107 7.27 1.21 2.95
CA THR A 107 7.05 0.09 2.04
C THR A 107 6.75 -1.19 2.80
N GLY A 108 6.40 -2.23 2.06
CA GLY A 108 6.03 -3.55 2.57
C GLY A 108 5.09 -4.24 1.58
N SER A 109 4.80 -5.50 1.79
CA SER A 109 3.75 -6.19 1.02
C SER A 109 2.38 -5.70 1.50
N ASN A 110 2.14 -5.69 2.80
CA ASN A 110 0.88 -5.29 3.44
C ASN A 110 1.09 -4.17 4.46
N GLY A 111 0.00 -3.51 4.88
CA GLY A 111 0.01 -2.48 5.92
C GLY A 111 0.46 -1.08 5.49
N LYS A 112 1.02 -0.90 4.31
CA LYS A 112 1.56 0.39 3.81
C LYS A 112 0.59 1.56 4.01
N THR A 113 -0.60 1.47 3.42
CA THR A 113 -1.58 2.57 3.43
C THR A 113 -2.02 2.92 4.85
N THR A 114 -2.29 1.91 5.68
CA THR A 114 -2.70 2.11 7.07
C THR A 114 -1.59 2.80 7.86
N THR A 115 -0.36 2.29 7.77
CA THR A 115 0.79 2.85 8.48
C THR A 115 1.12 4.26 8.00
N THR A 116 1.10 4.51 6.68
CA THR A 116 1.34 5.84 6.11
C THR A 116 0.29 6.84 6.58
N SER A 117 -0.99 6.47 6.54
CA SER A 117 -2.09 7.32 7.00
C SER A 117 -2.05 7.55 8.51
N LEU A 118 -1.69 6.53 9.30
CA LEU A 118 -1.54 6.65 10.75
C LEU A 118 -0.39 7.59 11.11
N ILE A 119 0.78 7.45 10.47
CA ILE A 119 1.92 8.35 10.68
C ILE A 119 1.52 9.78 10.31
N TYR A 120 0.88 9.98 9.16
CA TYR A 120 0.41 11.31 8.76
C TYR A 120 -0.57 11.91 9.79
N HIS A 121 -1.52 11.12 10.29
CA HIS A 121 -2.45 11.54 11.34
C HIS A 121 -1.72 11.95 12.63
N ILE A 122 -0.74 11.15 13.06
CA ILE A 122 0.09 11.45 14.23
C ILE A 122 0.85 12.78 14.05
N LEU A 123 1.47 13.00 12.88
CA LEU A 123 2.19 14.24 12.61
C LEU A 123 1.25 15.45 12.61
N LYS A 124 0.08 15.34 11.99
CA LYS A 124 -0.93 16.40 11.94
C LYS A 124 -1.46 16.74 13.33
N ASN A 125 -1.76 15.76 14.16
CA ASN A 125 -2.24 15.96 15.53
C ASN A 125 -1.15 16.59 16.43
N ALA A 126 0.11 16.28 16.16
CA ALA A 126 1.26 16.93 16.83
C ALA A 126 1.54 18.36 16.31
N GLY A 127 0.76 18.89 15.38
CA GLY A 127 0.91 20.22 14.80
C GLY A 127 2.05 20.35 13.79
N LEU A 128 2.60 19.25 13.29
CA LEU A 128 3.68 19.26 12.31
C LEU A 128 3.14 19.57 10.91
N ASN A 129 3.90 20.37 10.15
CA ASN A 129 3.58 20.71 8.77
C ASN A 129 4.00 19.57 7.83
N ALA A 130 3.07 18.65 7.56
CA ALA A 130 3.32 17.43 6.81
C ALA A 130 2.40 17.27 5.61
N GLY A 131 2.96 16.76 4.50
CA GLY A 131 2.26 16.30 3.30
C GLY A 131 2.16 14.78 3.25
N LEU A 132 1.11 14.27 2.59
CA LEU A 132 0.84 12.84 2.39
C LEU A 132 0.82 12.54 0.90
N GLY A 133 1.60 11.56 0.45
CA GLY A 133 1.67 11.24 -0.98
C GLY A 133 2.31 9.90 -1.32
N GLY A 134 2.78 9.81 -2.55
CA GLY A 134 3.40 8.60 -3.10
C GLY A 134 2.41 7.72 -3.85
N ASN A 135 2.29 6.46 -3.44
CA ASN A 135 1.35 5.49 -4.04
C ASN A 135 -0.10 5.70 -3.58
N ILE A 136 -0.36 6.67 -2.75
CA ILE A 136 -1.67 7.11 -2.24
C ILE A 136 -1.79 8.63 -2.29
N GLY A 137 -3.03 9.12 -2.32
CA GLY A 137 -3.31 10.55 -2.28
C GLY A 137 -2.85 11.29 -3.54
N THR A 138 -2.45 12.54 -3.35
CA THR A 138 -1.95 13.41 -4.42
C THR A 138 -0.49 13.08 -4.75
N SER A 139 -0.11 13.22 -6.03
CA SER A 139 1.27 13.07 -6.49
C SER A 139 2.27 13.82 -5.60
N PHE A 140 3.33 13.14 -5.19
CA PHE A 140 4.41 13.73 -4.41
C PHE A 140 5.08 14.89 -5.18
N ALA A 141 5.34 14.69 -6.47
CA ALA A 141 5.93 15.73 -7.33
C ALA A 141 5.04 16.98 -7.41
N LYS A 142 3.71 16.79 -7.50
CA LYS A 142 2.78 17.93 -7.49
C LYS A 142 2.84 18.71 -6.18
N GLN A 143 2.86 18.01 -5.05
CA GLN A 143 2.97 18.65 -3.74
C GLN A 143 4.30 19.41 -3.58
N VAL A 144 5.42 18.84 -4.01
CA VAL A 144 6.74 19.50 -4.02
C VAL A 144 6.73 20.78 -4.90
N ALA A 145 5.89 20.80 -5.95
CA ALA A 145 5.76 21.97 -6.81
C ALA A 145 4.94 23.10 -6.18
N ASP A 146 3.94 22.79 -5.37
CA ASP A 146 2.92 23.73 -4.89
C ASP A 146 3.05 24.09 -3.41
N GLU A 147 3.59 23.18 -2.59
CA GLU A 147 3.54 23.26 -1.13
C GLU A 147 4.95 23.33 -0.53
N ASN A 148 5.03 23.88 0.66
CA ASN A 148 6.26 23.93 1.44
C ASN A 148 6.04 23.21 2.77
N TYR A 149 6.15 21.86 2.75
CA TYR A 149 6.06 21.02 3.93
C TYR A 149 7.44 20.85 4.58
N ASP A 150 7.44 20.65 5.92
CA ASP A 150 8.65 20.26 6.66
C ASP A 150 8.88 18.74 6.59
N TYR A 151 7.79 17.99 6.40
CA TYR A 151 7.79 16.52 6.33
C TYR A 151 6.92 16.03 5.17
N PHE A 152 7.35 14.94 4.54
CA PHE A 152 6.50 14.16 3.65
C PHE A 152 6.38 12.73 4.17
N VAL A 153 5.16 12.23 4.27
CA VAL A 153 4.86 10.83 4.58
C VAL A 153 4.44 10.15 3.29
N LEU A 154 5.29 9.24 2.79
CA LEU A 154 5.13 8.67 1.46
C LEU A 154 4.91 7.16 1.52
N GLU A 155 3.78 6.69 0.98
CA GLU A 155 3.63 5.29 0.63
C GLU A 155 4.44 4.99 -0.63
N VAL A 156 5.34 4.00 -0.57
CA VAL A 156 6.20 3.66 -1.70
C VAL A 156 6.07 2.19 -2.08
N SER A 157 5.70 1.93 -3.34
CA SER A 157 5.62 0.59 -3.92
C SER A 157 7.00 0.06 -4.36
N SER A 158 7.13 -1.26 -4.51
CA SER A 158 8.34 -1.86 -5.09
C SER A 158 8.65 -1.34 -6.50
N PHE A 159 7.62 -1.08 -7.31
CA PHE A 159 7.78 -0.54 -8.67
C PHE A 159 8.35 0.88 -8.70
N GLN A 160 8.01 1.71 -7.70
CA GLN A 160 8.62 3.03 -7.57
C GLN A 160 10.07 2.95 -7.10
N LEU A 161 10.37 1.99 -6.20
CA LEU A 161 11.72 1.75 -5.70
C LEU A 161 12.66 1.10 -6.74
N ASP A 162 12.11 0.44 -7.74
CA ASP A 162 12.92 -0.17 -8.79
C ASP A 162 13.81 0.83 -9.55
N ASP A 163 13.29 2.03 -9.75
CA ASP A 163 13.94 3.07 -10.56
C ASP A 163 14.47 4.23 -9.68
N VAL A 164 14.82 3.97 -8.39
CA VAL A 164 15.52 4.93 -7.53
C VAL A 164 17.02 4.73 -7.59
N GLN A 165 17.77 5.83 -7.52
CA GLN A 165 19.23 5.87 -7.55
C GLN A 165 19.80 6.66 -6.36
N ASN A 166 19.23 7.82 -6.04
CA ASN A 166 19.69 8.74 -5.01
C ASN A 166 18.65 8.99 -3.91
N PHE A 167 17.45 8.42 -4.05
CA PHE A 167 16.39 8.57 -3.05
C PHE A 167 16.88 8.13 -1.68
N SER A 168 16.87 9.06 -0.72
CA SER A 168 17.37 8.85 0.65
C SER A 168 16.37 9.47 1.65
N PRO A 169 15.40 8.72 2.15
CA PRO A 169 14.47 9.20 3.16
C PRO A 169 15.17 9.35 4.52
N TYR A 170 14.76 10.34 5.33
CA TYR A 170 15.21 10.50 6.72
C TYR A 170 14.79 9.31 7.60
N ILE A 171 13.56 8.81 7.41
CA ILE A 171 13.07 7.58 8.05
C ILE A 171 12.48 6.68 6.96
N SER A 172 12.94 5.45 6.89
CA SER A 172 12.33 4.43 6.02
C SER A 172 11.77 3.27 6.84
N LEU A 173 10.65 2.71 6.38
CA LEU A 173 9.97 1.59 7.02
C LEU A 173 9.79 0.44 6.03
N LEU A 174 10.18 -0.77 6.45
CA LEU A 174 9.85 -2.03 5.79
C LEU A 174 8.96 -2.85 6.73
N LEU A 175 7.65 -2.86 6.45
CA LEU A 175 6.65 -3.42 7.37
C LEU A 175 6.63 -4.94 7.37
N ASN A 176 6.73 -5.55 6.21
CA ASN A 176 6.72 -7.00 6.01
C ASN A 176 7.01 -7.35 4.55
N LEU A 177 7.36 -8.62 4.33
CA LEU A 177 7.54 -9.20 3.02
C LEU A 177 6.68 -10.46 2.91
N SER A 178 5.89 -10.56 1.87
CA SER A 178 5.17 -11.76 1.44
C SER A 178 5.10 -11.79 -0.08
N PRO A 179 5.01 -12.96 -0.72
CA PRO A 179 4.95 -13.07 -2.17
C PRO A 179 3.79 -12.26 -2.74
N ASP A 180 4.10 -11.31 -3.62
CA ASP A 180 3.13 -10.52 -4.38
C ASP A 180 3.80 -10.01 -5.66
N HIS A 181 3.03 -9.80 -6.73
CA HIS A 181 3.53 -9.28 -8.01
C HIS A 181 4.73 -10.06 -8.60
N LEU A 182 4.86 -11.36 -8.33
CA LEU A 182 6.02 -12.17 -8.74
C LEU A 182 6.20 -12.24 -10.25
N ASP A 183 5.13 -12.08 -11.03
CA ASP A 183 5.15 -11.96 -12.50
C ASP A 183 6.04 -10.82 -13.01
N GLN A 184 6.20 -9.75 -12.22
CA GLN A 184 7.07 -8.61 -12.51
C GLN A 184 8.52 -8.82 -12.06
N TYR A 185 8.78 -9.82 -11.19
CA TYR A 185 10.09 -10.13 -10.60
C TYR A 185 10.57 -11.54 -10.99
N ASN A 186 10.30 -11.97 -12.22
CA ASN A 186 10.72 -13.26 -12.78
C ASN A 186 10.31 -14.47 -11.92
N TYR A 187 9.23 -14.37 -11.18
CA TYR A 187 8.77 -15.34 -10.17
C TYR A 187 9.82 -15.60 -9.06
N GLN A 188 10.73 -14.64 -8.83
CA GLN A 188 11.75 -14.71 -7.79
C GLN A 188 11.36 -13.83 -6.61
N TYR A 189 10.96 -14.44 -5.50
CA TYR A 189 10.53 -13.71 -4.31
C TYR A 189 11.63 -12.81 -3.74
N GLU A 190 12.88 -13.25 -3.81
CA GLU A 190 14.03 -12.47 -3.33
C GLU A 190 14.26 -11.18 -4.16
N GLU A 191 14.03 -11.21 -5.48
CA GLU A 191 14.11 -10.00 -6.32
C GLU A 191 13.07 -8.96 -5.90
N TYR A 192 11.84 -9.39 -5.61
CA TYR A 192 10.79 -8.52 -5.06
C TYR A 192 11.17 -7.95 -3.70
N ALA A 193 11.71 -8.76 -2.80
CA ALA A 193 12.17 -8.33 -1.50
C ALA A 193 13.30 -7.30 -1.61
N LEU A 194 14.34 -7.58 -2.42
CA LEU A 194 15.46 -6.67 -2.67
C LEU A 194 15.01 -5.33 -3.29
N ALA A 195 13.99 -5.35 -4.15
CA ALA A 195 13.42 -4.10 -4.68
C ALA A 195 12.88 -3.19 -3.56
N LYS A 196 12.29 -3.76 -2.49
CA LYS A 196 11.82 -2.97 -1.35
C LYS A 196 12.93 -2.47 -0.46
N PHE A 197 14.01 -3.21 -0.30
CA PHE A 197 15.18 -2.76 0.47
C PHE A 197 15.88 -1.54 -0.13
N LYS A 198 15.67 -1.25 -1.42
CA LYS A 198 16.17 -0.01 -2.03
C LYS A 198 15.67 1.27 -1.34
N ILE A 199 14.60 1.18 -0.54
CA ILE A 199 14.11 2.30 0.25
C ILE A 199 15.16 2.85 1.22
N ALA A 200 16.09 2.00 1.67
CA ALA A 200 17.13 2.33 2.63
C ALA A 200 18.54 2.37 2.04
N GLN A 201 18.72 2.07 0.73
CA GLN A 201 20.03 1.85 0.13
C GLN A 201 20.97 3.05 0.20
N ASN A 202 20.44 4.27 0.20
CA ASN A 202 21.22 5.52 0.20
C ASN A 202 21.17 6.26 1.54
N GLN A 203 20.51 5.69 2.54
CA GLN A 203 20.47 6.29 3.87
C GLN A 203 21.84 6.32 4.52
N GLU A 204 22.11 7.38 5.29
CA GLU A 204 23.33 7.61 6.01
C GLU A 204 23.19 7.22 7.51
N PRO A 205 24.28 7.15 8.32
CA PRO A 205 24.20 6.74 9.71
C PRO A 205 23.27 7.57 10.63
N GLN A 206 22.94 8.80 10.23
CA GLN A 206 22.00 9.66 10.96
C GLN A 206 20.53 9.43 10.58
N ASP A 207 20.27 8.63 9.54
CA ASP A 207 18.94 8.26 9.10
C ASP A 207 18.49 6.96 9.77
N PHE A 208 17.18 6.68 9.75
CA PHE A 208 16.61 5.55 10.47
C PHE A 208 15.94 4.57 9.51
N PHE A 209 16.23 3.29 9.70
CA PHE A 209 15.56 2.19 9.02
C PHE A 209 14.78 1.34 10.03
N ILE A 210 13.45 1.44 9.99
CA ILE A 210 12.53 0.67 10.83
C ILE A 210 12.13 -0.59 10.09
N TYR A 211 12.24 -1.76 10.74
CA TYR A 211 11.93 -3.03 10.10
C TYR A 211 11.26 -4.01 11.06
N ASN A 212 10.53 -4.95 10.51
CA ASN A 212 9.87 -6.01 11.26
C ASN A 212 10.88 -7.13 11.57
N GLN A 213 11.17 -7.33 12.84
CA GLN A 213 12.06 -8.39 13.33
C GLN A 213 11.44 -9.79 13.16
N ASP A 214 10.12 -9.88 13.15
CA ASP A 214 9.40 -11.15 12.99
C ASP A 214 9.34 -11.64 11.54
N ASP A 215 9.74 -10.81 10.57
CA ASP A 215 9.73 -11.15 9.15
C ASP A 215 11.05 -11.84 8.75
N GLU A 216 10.98 -13.15 8.52
CA GLU A 216 12.16 -13.98 8.25
C GLU A 216 12.94 -13.55 7.00
N MET A 217 12.23 -13.13 5.93
CA MET A 217 12.89 -12.67 4.71
C MET A 217 13.64 -11.36 4.95
N SER A 218 13.01 -10.43 5.67
CA SER A 218 13.65 -9.15 6.04
C SER A 218 14.89 -9.37 6.89
N THR A 219 14.80 -10.16 7.94
CA THR A 219 15.92 -10.43 8.86
C THR A 219 17.06 -11.22 8.20
N ARG A 220 16.72 -12.13 7.28
CA ARG A 220 17.72 -12.85 6.49
C ARG A 220 18.50 -11.89 5.58
N LEU A 221 17.81 -11.08 4.78
CA LEU A 221 18.46 -10.17 3.83
C LEU A 221 19.25 -9.05 4.53
N LEU A 222 18.79 -8.58 5.68
CA LEU A 222 19.49 -7.55 6.46
C LEU A 222 20.90 -7.94 6.91
N LYS A 223 21.22 -9.25 6.99
CA LYS A 223 22.55 -9.72 7.34
C LYS A 223 23.58 -9.45 6.25
N ASP A 224 23.13 -9.48 5.00
CA ASP A 224 24.00 -9.40 3.83
C ASP A 224 24.00 -8.01 3.17
N LEU A 225 22.98 -7.17 3.46
CA LEU A 225 22.85 -5.85 2.87
C LEU A 225 23.65 -4.79 3.64
N PRO A 226 24.52 -4.01 2.95
CA PRO A 226 25.39 -3.00 3.57
C PRO A 226 24.63 -1.69 3.87
N LEU A 227 23.49 -1.78 4.58
CA LEU A 227 22.71 -0.60 4.95
C LEU A 227 23.42 0.17 6.08
N ARG A 228 23.59 1.48 5.89
CA ARG A 228 24.31 2.38 6.78
C ARG A 228 23.42 3.02 7.84
N ALA A 229 22.10 3.10 7.59
CA ALA A 229 21.11 3.68 8.50
C ALA A 229 21.12 3.03 9.91
N HIS A 230 20.74 3.78 10.91
CA HIS A 230 20.43 3.23 12.21
C HIS A 230 19.20 2.31 12.13
N LYS A 231 19.40 1.02 12.35
CA LYS A 231 18.37 -0.01 12.22
C LYS A 231 17.59 -0.15 13.52
N ILE A 232 16.27 0.06 13.44
CA ILE A 232 15.37 0.01 14.60
C ILE A 232 14.31 -1.06 14.36
N PRO A 233 14.34 -2.18 15.10
CA PRO A 233 13.38 -3.26 14.96
C PRO A 233 12.02 -2.95 15.63
N PHE A 234 10.97 -3.58 15.13
CA PHE A 234 9.74 -3.82 15.88
C PHE A 234 9.35 -5.29 15.82
N SER A 235 8.69 -5.79 16.87
CA SER A 235 8.30 -7.19 16.98
C SER A 235 6.98 -7.37 17.74
N LEU A 236 6.18 -8.33 17.31
CA LEU A 236 5.02 -8.84 18.04
C LEU A 236 5.37 -10.03 18.93
N LYS A 237 6.55 -10.66 18.70
CA LYS A 237 6.95 -11.93 19.32
C LYS A 237 8.08 -11.77 20.31
N GLU A 238 9.00 -10.82 20.08
CA GLU A 238 10.22 -10.65 20.86
C GLU A 238 10.16 -9.37 21.70
N ASN A 239 10.75 -9.41 22.90
CA ASN A 239 11.01 -8.22 23.72
C ASN A 239 12.34 -7.61 23.27
N LEU A 240 12.30 -6.37 22.84
CA LEU A 240 13.45 -5.67 22.29
C LEU A 240 13.98 -4.63 23.30
N ASP A 241 15.31 -4.61 23.49
CA ASP A 241 15.98 -3.61 24.36
C ASP A 241 15.97 -2.22 23.70
N GLU A 242 16.03 -2.15 22.36
CA GLU A 242 15.84 -0.95 21.54
C GLU A 242 14.84 -1.25 20.44
N GLY A 243 13.81 -0.40 20.25
CA GLY A 243 12.78 -0.59 19.24
C GLY A 243 11.36 -0.56 19.80
N ALA A 244 10.49 -1.37 19.23
CA ALA A 244 9.10 -1.48 19.66
C ALA A 244 8.65 -2.94 19.80
N SER A 245 7.94 -3.26 20.88
CA SER A 245 7.50 -4.63 21.17
C SER A 245 6.04 -4.69 21.61
N LEU A 246 5.39 -5.80 21.34
CA LEU A 246 4.16 -6.19 22.02
C LEU A 246 4.50 -7.02 23.24
N ARG A 247 4.20 -6.50 24.45
CA ARG A 247 4.45 -7.20 25.71
C ARG A 247 3.23 -7.15 26.61
N ASP A 248 2.78 -8.29 27.08
CA ASP A 248 1.67 -8.43 28.04
C ASP A 248 0.41 -7.61 27.64
N GLY A 249 0.05 -7.63 26.35
CA GLY A 249 -1.08 -6.87 25.79
C GLY A 249 -0.85 -5.36 25.69
N ARG A 250 0.38 -4.92 25.80
CA ARG A 250 0.80 -3.52 25.68
C ARG A 250 1.76 -3.33 24.51
N LEU A 251 1.56 -2.25 23.77
CA LEU A 251 2.54 -1.71 22.84
C LEU A 251 3.59 -0.94 23.65
N GLU A 252 4.84 -1.33 23.57
CA GLU A 252 5.95 -0.71 24.28
C GLU A 252 7.02 -0.20 23.32
N ILE A 253 7.47 1.03 23.52
CA ILE A 253 8.56 1.65 22.77
C ILE A 253 9.76 1.84 23.70
N SER A 254 10.86 1.17 23.39
CA SER A 254 12.14 1.23 24.10
C SER A 254 13.13 2.09 23.31
N LEU A 255 12.94 3.40 23.35
CA LEU A 255 13.85 4.42 22.82
C LEU A 255 14.18 5.44 23.93
N ALA A 256 15.01 6.45 23.64
CA ALA A 256 15.39 7.49 24.58
C ALA A 256 14.20 8.15 25.32
N SER A 257 13.04 8.24 24.67
CA SER A 257 11.77 8.67 25.27
C SER A 257 10.78 7.52 25.23
N PRO A 258 10.70 6.66 26.27
CA PRO A 258 9.85 5.48 26.26
C PRO A 258 8.36 5.83 26.24
N PHE A 259 7.55 4.90 25.66
CA PHE A 259 6.10 5.04 25.59
C PHE A 259 5.44 3.67 25.75
N SER A 260 4.26 3.64 26.35
CA SER A 260 3.45 2.42 26.44
C SER A 260 1.96 2.72 26.41
N ILE A 261 1.20 1.87 25.70
CA ILE A 261 -0.27 1.92 25.60
C ILE A 261 -0.84 0.50 25.57
N GLU A 262 -2.02 0.27 26.17
CA GLU A 262 -2.69 -1.02 26.06
C GLU A 262 -3.26 -1.22 24.66
N VAL A 263 -3.14 -2.43 24.11
CA VAL A 263 -3.65 -2.75 22.75
C VAL A 263 -5.15 -2.48 22.63
N LYS A 264 -5.93 -2.69 23.71
CA LYS A 264 -7.37 -2.42 23.72
C LYS A 264 -7.74 -0.93 23.60
N GLU A 265 -6.79 -0.01 23.84
CA GLU A 265 -6.99 1.44 23.68
C GLU A 265 -6.77 1.88 22.21
N LEU A 266 -6.15 1.04 21.37
CA LEU A 266 -5.92 1.36 19.96
C LEU A 266 -7.24 1.40 19.20
N SER A 267 -7.40 2.38 18.33
CA SER A 267 -8.56 2.45 17.42
C SER A 267 -8.52 1.35 16.34
N LEU A 268 -7.33 0.91 15.98
CA LEU A 268 -7.11 -0.13 14.97
C LEU A 268 -7.13 -1.52 15.61
N VAL A 269 -7.98 -2.42 15.09
CA VAL A 269 -8.16 -3.79 15.59
C VAL A 269 -7.32 -4.78 14.76
N GLY A 270 -6.88 -5.88 15.41
CA GLY A 270 -6.15 -6.99 14.80
C GLY A 270 -4.63 -6.88 14.95
N MET A 271 -3.96 -8.04 15.05
CA MET A 271 -2.51 -8.10 15.33
C MET A 271 -1.65 -7.43 14.26
N HIS A 272 -2.04 -7.52 12.99
CA HIS A 272 -1.36 -6.79 11.91
C HIS A 272 -1.44 -5.26 12.10
N ASN A 273 -2.50 -4.74 12.69
CA ASN A 273 -2.62 -3.32 13.01
C ASN A 273 -1.87 -2.94 14.29
N VAL A 274 -1.68 -3.86 15.22
CA VAL A 274 -0.73 -3.67 16.33
C VAL A 274 0.69 -3.50 15.78
N ALA A 275 1.11 -4.33 14.81
CA ALA A 275 2.40 -4.17 14.13
C ALA A 275 2.52 -2.82 13.40
N ASN A 276 1.47 -2.40 12.68
CA ASN A 276 1.43 -1.09 12.03
C ASN A 276 1.53 0.05 13.05
N SER A 277 0.89 -0.09 14.21
CA SER A 277 0.93 0.91 15.31
C SER A 277 2.29 0.95 16.00
N LEU A 278 2.98 -0.20 16.19
CA LEU A 278 4.37 -0.25 16.65
C LEU A 278 5.29 0.55 15.73
N ALA A 279 5.24 0.27 14.42
CA ALA A 279 6.04 0.95 13.41
C ALA A 279 5.76 2.46 13.37
N ALA A 280 4.49 2.88 13.40
CA ALA A 280 4.10 4.29 13.41
C ALA A 280 4.54 5.01 14.70
N SER A 281 4.45 4.33 15.84
CA SER A 281 4.89 4.88 17.13
C SER A 281 6.39 5.11 17.20
N LEU A 282 7.21 4.26 16.57
CA LEU A 282 8.65 4.49 16.44
C LEU A 282 8.92 5.79 15.68
N VAL A 283 8.23 6.03 14.57
CA VAL A 283 8.36 7.30 13.83
C VAL A 283 8.05 8.50 14.71
N ALA A 284 6.94 8.43 15.47
CA ALA A 284 6.54 9.50 16.38
C ALA A 284 7.63 9.79 17.43
N LYS A 285 8.24 8.75 17.99
CA LYS A 285 9.28 8.91 19.02
C LYS A 285 10.60 9.42 18.44
N LEU A 286 10.97 9.01 17.23
CA LEU A 286 12.13 9.55 16.51
C LEU A 286 11.96 11.02 16.13
N LEU A 287 10.73 11.49 15.95
CA LEU A 287 10.40 12.90 15.72
C LEU A 287 10.13 13.68 17.02
N ASN A 288 10.38 13.08 18.17
CA ASN A 288 10.17 13.68 19.51
C ASN A 288 8.72 14.14 19.78
N ILE A 289 7.73 13.47 19.18
CA ILE A 289 6.31 13.71 19.46
C ILE A 289 6.03 13.27 20.90
N SER A 290 5.26 14.09 21.65
CA SER A 290 4.93 13.82 23.04
C SER A 290 4.15 12.52 23.23
N ASN A 291 4.27 11.89 24.38
CA ASN A 291 3.53 10.67 24.71
C ASN A 291 2.01 10.89 24.69
N GLU A 292 1.57 12.09 25.05
CA GLU A 292 0.18 12.51 25.10
C GLU A 292 -0.43 12.59 23.68
N SER A 293 0.22 13.36 22.80
CA SER A 293 -0.19 13.47 21.40
C SER A 293 -0.17 12.13 20.67
N LEU A 294 0.85 11.28 20.93
CA LEU A 294 0.92 9.95 20.35
C LEU A 294 -0.25 9.08 20.82
N ARG A 295 -0.53 9.04 22.14
CA ARG A 295 -1.65 8.27 22.69
C ARG A 295 -2.98 8.72 22.08
N GLU A 296 -3.28 10.00 22.09
CA GLU A 296 -4.51 10.56 21.50
C GLU A 296 -4.65 10.17 20.02
N SER A 297 -3.55 10.24 19.27
CA SER A 297 -3.55 9.88 17.85
C SER A 297 -3.83 8.40 17.61
N LEU A 298 -3.24 7.49 18.40
CA LEU A 298 -3.48 6.06 18.30
C LEU A 298 -4.91 5.66 18.69
N MET A 299 -5.53 6.40 19.60
CA MET A 299 -6.92 6.18 20.04
C MET A 299 -7.95 6.77 19.09
N SER A 300 -7.63 7.86 18.39
CA SER A 300 -8.58 8.62 17.56
C SER A 300 -8.50 8.34 16.06
N PHE A 301 -7.48 7.60 15.60
CA PHE A 301 -7.30 7.32 14.19
C PHE A 301 -8.48 6.56 13.61
N GLN A 302 -9.01 7.03 12.48
CA GLN A 302 -10.07 6.33 11.77
C GLN A 302 -9.47 5.37 10.73
N PRO A 303 -9.94 4.10 10.70
CA PRO A 303 -9.49 3.15 9.69
C PRO A 303 -9.61 3.70 8.27
N VAL A 304 -8.67 3.32 7.42
CA VAL A 304 -8.73 3.67 6.00
C VAL A 304 -9.87 2.91 5.34
N GLU A 305 -10.68 3.60 4.54
CA GLU A 305 -11.79 3.03 3.78
C GLU A 305 -11.36 1.75 3.03
N HIS A 306 -12.23 0.75 2.97
CA HIS A 306 -11.98 -0.56 2.35
C HIS A 306 -10.89 -1.42 3.01
N ARG A 307 -10.52 -1.15 4.27
CA ARG A 307 -9.59 -1.98 5.07
C ARG A 307 -10.21 -2.36 6.40
N LEU A 308 -10.74 -3.58 6.50
CA LEU A 308 -11.50 -4.07 7.64
C LEU A 308 -12.50 -3.03 8.15
N GLU A 309 -13.06 -2.27 7.22
CA GLU A 309 -14.01 -1.19 7.47
C GLU A 309 -15.34 -1.79 7.93
N PHE A 310 -15.76 -1.48 9.13
CA PHE A 310 -17.10 -1.83 9.60
C PHE A 310 -18.14 -0.99 8.83
N VAL A 311 -19.02 -1.65 8.09
CA VAL A 311 -20.04 -0.99 7.25
C VAL A 311 -21.33 -0.80 8.03
N ALA A 312 -21.86 -1.88 8.59
CA ALA A 312 -23.11 -1.89 9.35
C ALA A 312 -23.27 -3.18 10.15
N GLU A 313 -24.13 -3.13 11.18
CA GLU A 313 -24.79 -4.30 11.74
C GLU A 313 -26.24 -4.29 11.27
N ILE A 314 -26.71 -5.38 10.68
CA ILE A 314 -28.09 -5.57 10.22
C ILE A 314 -28.56 -6.93 10.72
N ASP A 315 -29.68 -6.98 11.44
CA ASP A 315 -30.26 -8.18 12.03
C ASP A 315 -29.26 -9.00 12.89
N GLY A 316 -28.33 -8.29 13.56
CA GLY A 316 -27.28 -8.89 14.38
C GLY A 316 -26.12 -9.50 13.60
N VAL A 317 -26.02 -9.22 12.29
CA VAL A 317 -24.92 -9.62 11.40
C VAL A 317 -24.00 -8.42 11.15
N ASP A 318 -22.71 -8.59 11.40
CA ASP A 318 -21.70 -7.58 11.08
C ASP A 318 -21.29 -7.67 9.61
N TYR A 319 -21.26 -6.53 8.92
CA TYR A 319 -20.75 -6.42 7.54
C TYR A 319 -19.45 -5.65 7.53
N ILE A 320 -18.37 -6.31 7.03
CA ILE A 320 -17.01 -5.78 7.03
C ILE A 320 -16.47 -5.71 5.60
N ASN A 321 -15.98 -4.53 5.22
CA ASN A 321 -15.41 -4.24 3.92
C ASN A 321 -13.88 -4.21 3.99
N ASP A 322 -13.25 -5.23 3.42
CA ASP A 322 -11.81 -5.32 3.24
C ASP A 322 -11.45 -5.49 1.76
N SER A 323 -12.14 -4.76 0.90
CA SER A 323 -11.97 -4.85 -0.56
C SER A 323 -10.53 -4.61 -1.03
N LYS A 324 -9.70 -3.94 -0.24
CA LYS A 324 -8.28 -3.71 -0.52
C LYS A 324 -7.39 -4.94 -0.32
N ALA A 325 -7.89 -6.03 0.27
CA ALA A 325 -7.19 -7.30 0.37
C ALA A 325 -7.12 -8.02 -1.00
N THR A 326 -6.18 -7.62 -1.83
CA THR A 326 -6.01 -8.12 -3.20
C THR A 326 -4.97 -9.24 -3.34
N ASN A 327 -4.54 -9.82 -2.22
CA ASN A 327 -3.69 -11.00 -2.14
C ASN A 327 -4.08 -11.89 -0.95
N VAL A 328 -3.61 -13.13 -0.94
CA VAL A 328 -3.96 -14.14 0.07
C VAL A 328 -3.50 -13.75 1.47
N ASN A 329 -2.29 -13.21 1.58
CA ASN A 329 -1.73 -12.80 2.87
C ASN A 329 -2.56 -11.68 3.53
N ALA A 330 -3.09 -10.71 2.76
CA ALA A 330 -3.98 -9.70 3.31
C ALA A 330 -5.28 -10.32 3.85
N ALA A 331 -5.88 -11.26 3.10
CA ALA A 331 -7.07 -11.96 3.53
C ALA A 331 -6.81 -12.90 4.74
N TYR A 332 -5.59 -13.43 4.88
CA TYR A 332 -5.19 -14.17 6.09
C TYR A 332 -5.41 -13.33 7.34
N TYR A 333 -4.86 -12.12 7.39
CA TYR A 333 -5.02 -11.23 8.55
C TYR A 333 -6.48 -10.77 8.74
N ALA A 334 -7.22 -10.60 7.66
CA ALA A 334 -8.64 -10.28 7.76
C ALA A 334 -9.42 -11.43 8.43
N LEU A 335 -9.22 -12.66 7.99
CA LEU A 335 -9.84 -13.85 8.59
C LEU A 335 -9.36 -14.08 10.03
N GLU A 336 -8.06 -13.91 10.31
CA GLU A 336 -7.50 -14.00 11.67
C GLU A 336 -8.20 -13.05 12.63
N SER A 337 -8.54 -11.85 12.19
CA SER A 337 -9.20 -10.82 12.98
C SER A 337 -10.69 -11.11 13.27
N MET A 338 -11.29 -12.07 12.60
CA MET A 338 -12.71 -12.41 12.81
C MET A 338 -12.90 -13.17 14.12
N THR A 339 -13.87 -12.74 14.91
CA THR A 339 -14.21 -13.34 16.21
C THR A 339 -15.55 -14.04 16.21
N ARG A 340 -16.32 -13.93 15.11
CA ARG A 340 -17.64 -14.54 14.90
C ARG A 340 -17.58 -15.51 13.72
N PRO A 341 -18.49 -16.49 13.60
CA PRO A 341 -18.60 -17.31 12.39
C PRO A 341 -18.74 -16.45 11.16
N THR A 342 -17.93 -16.73 10.13
CA THR A 342 -17.73 -15.80 9.00
C THR A 342 -18.30 -16.37 7.71
N ILE A 343 -19.05 -15.55 6.96
CA ILE A 343 -19.35 -15.75 5.55
C ILE A 343 -18.32 -14.94 4.77
N TRP A 344 -17.45 -15.64 4.05
CA TRP A 344 -16.31 -15.02 3.38
C TRP A 344 -16.59 -14.78 1.90
N ILE A 345 -16.52 -13.52 1.47
CA ILE A 345 -16.59 -13.13 0.06
C ILE A 345 -15.17 -13.08 -0.50
N VAL A 346 -14.90 -13.94 -1.50
CA VAL A 346 -13.58 -14.12 -2.13
C VAL A 346 -13.70 -14.23 -3.63
N GLY A 347 -12.72 -13.71 -4.40
CA GLY A 347 -12.73 -13.80 -5.86
C GLY A 347 -12.34 -12.52 -6.57
N GLY A 348 -12.23 -12.62 -7.89
CA GLY A 348 -11.74 -11.59 -8.79
C GLY A 348 -10.62 -12.13 -9.69
N THR A 349 -9.77 -11.26 -10.23
CA THR A 349 -8.63 -11.64 -11.06
C THR A 349 -7.53 -12.27 -10.22
N ASP A 350 -7.33 -13.60 -10.34
CA ASP A 350 -6.28 -14.37 -9.67
C ASP A 350 -4.91 -14.09 -10.29
N LYS A 351 -3.90 -13.85 -9.46
CA LYS A 351 -2.51 -13.56 -9.87
C LYS A 351 -1.55 -14.71 -9.57
N GLY A 352 -2.04 -15.95 -9.50
CA GLY A 352 -1.26 -17.11 -9.11
C GLY A 352 -1.32 -17.39 -7.60
N ASN A 353 -2.45 -17.06 -6.96
CA ASN A 353 -2.65 -17.22 -5.53
C ASN A 353 -2.44 -18.67 -5.06
N ASP A 354 -1.79 -18.83 -3.92
CA ASP A 354 -1.73 -20.09 -3.16
C ASP A 354 -2.65 -19.95 -1.93
N TYR A 355 -3.78 -20.65 -1.96
CA TYR A 355 -4.78 -20.61 -0.89
C TYR A 355 -4.44 -21.50 0.31
N THR A 356 -3.33 -22.24 0.28
CA THR A 356 -2.89 -23.07 1.42
C THR A 356 -2.62 -22.23 2.65
N GLU A 357 -2.16 -20.99 2.47
CA GLU A 357 -1.86 -20.05 3.56
C GLU A 357 -3.09 -19.75 4.45
N VAL A 358 -4.28 -19.74 3.89
CA VAL A 358 -5.53 -19.38 4.62
C VAL A 358 -6.38 -20.60 4.99
N GLN A 359 -6.03 -21.81 4.54
CA GLN A 359 -6.92 -22.98 4.63
C GLN A 359 -7.32 -23.36 6.06
N ASP A 360 -6.43 -23.19 7.03
CA ASP A 360 -6.70 -23.59 8.41
C ASP A 360 -7.62 -22.56 9.09
N LEU A 361 -7.43 -21.26 8.86
CA LEU A 361 -8.35 -20.21 9.29
C LEU A 361 -9.73 -20.37 8.66
N VAL A 362 -9.77 -20.75 7.38
CA VAL A 362 -11.03 -21.01 6.67
C VAL A 362 -11.79 -22.16 7.32
N LYS A 363 -11.14 -23.29 7.63
CA LYS A 363 -11.77 -24.42 8.33
C LYS A 363 -12.28 -24.05 9.73
N GLU A 364 -11.54 -23.19 10.43
CA GLU A 364 -11.87 -22.79 11.81
C GLU A 364 -13.02 -21.78 11.87
N LYS A 365 -13.01 -20.77 10.97
CA LYS A 365 -13.84 -19.56 11.12
C LYS A 365 -14.90 -19.39 10.04
N VAL A 366 -14.73 -20.00 8.85
CA VAL A 366 -15.61 -19.75 7.71
C VAL A 366 -16.69 -20.81 7.61
N LYS A 367 -17.95 -20.40 7.80
CA LYS A 367 -19.12 -21.27 7.66
C LYS A 367 -19.65 -21.37 6.23
N ALA A 368 -19.35 -20.38 5.39
CA ALA A 368 -19.69 -20.37 3.97
C ALA A 368 -18.74 -19.49 3.17
N ILE A 369 -18.46 -19.86 1.93
CA ILE A 369 -17.73 -19.07 0.94
C ILE A 369 -18.72 -18.59 -0.13
N VAL A 370 -18.67 -17.30 -0.45
CA VAL A 370 -19.38 -16.72 -1.59
C VAL A 370 -18.32 -16.16 -2.55
N CYS A 371 -18.10 -16.90 -3.64
CA CYS A 371 -17.16 -16.48 -4.66
C CYS A 371 -17.78 -15.38 -5.52
N MET A 372 -17.01 -14.31 -5.79
CA MET A 372 -17.44 -13.18 -6.59
C MET A 372 -16.39 -12.85 -7.65
N GLY A 373 -16.62 -13.30 -8.87
CA GLY A 373 -15.70 -13.12 -10.00
C GLY A 373 -16.24 -13.73 -11.29
N VAL A 374 -15.58 -13.42 -12.40
CA VAL A 374 -15.91 -14.01 -13.73
C VAL A 374 -15.54 -15.50 -13.76
N ASP A 375 -14.41 -15.88 -13.15
CA ASP A 375 -13.97 -17.26 -13.02
C ASP A 375 -13.62 -17.58 -11.56
N ASN A 376 -14.46 -18.40 -10.93
CA ASN A 376 -14.33 -18.81 -9.55
C ASN A 376 -13.84 -20.27 -9.40
N SER A 377 -13.50 -20.96 -10.49
CA SER A 377 -13.19 -22.39 -10.52
C SER A 377 -12.05 -22.78 -9.59
N LYS A 378 -10.93 -22.05 -9.60
CA LYS A 378 -9.77 -22.32 -8.78
C LYS A 378 -10.06 -22.24 -7.27
N ILE A 379 -10.87 -21.28 -6.85
CA ILE A 379 -11.27 -21.13 -5.45
C ILE A 379 -12.19 -22.27 -5.03
N ILE A 380 -13.19 -22.56 -5.86
CA ILE A 380 -14.14 -23.65 -5.61
C ILE A 380 -13.43 -24.99 -5.53
N ASP A 381 -12.55 -25.29 -6.49
CA ASP A 381 -11.79 -26.54 -6.52
C ASP A 381 -10.89 -26.70 -5.30
N PHE A 382 -10.29 -25.62 -4.81
CA PHE A 382 -9.43 -25.65 -3.63
C PHE A 382 -10.21 -25.87 -2.33
N PHE A 383 -11.40 -25.25 -2.19
CA PHE A 383 -12.14 -25.24 -0.93
C PHE A 383 -13.31 -26.24 -0.83
N LYS A 384 -13.71 -26.92 -1.93
CA LYS A 384 -14.88 -27.82 -1.98
C LYS A 384 -14.89 -28.93 -0.92
N ASP A 385 -13.72 -29.41 -0.51
CA ASP A 385 -13.56 -30.44 0.51
C ASP A 385 -13.24 -29.87 1.90
N LYS A 386 -13.26 -28.53 2.06
CA LYS A 386 -12.85 -27.83 3.28
C LYS A 386 -13.97 -26.99 3.91
N VAL A 387 -14.91 -26.53 3.09
CA VAL A 387 -16.08 -25.75 3.52
C VAL A 387 -17.33 -26.35 2.92
N GLU A 388 -18.35 -26.57 3.75
CA GLU A 388 -19.59 -27.27 3.35
C GLU A 388 -20.41 -26.49 2.30
N ARG A 389 -20.36 -25.15 2.38
CA ARG A 389 -21.19 -24.25 1.57
C ARG A 389 -20.35 -23.30 0.75
N ILE A 390 -20.33 -23.49 -0.56
CA ILE A 390 -19.65 -22.64 -1.50
C ILE A 390 -20.62 -22.22 -2.61
N TYR A 391 -20.72 -20.92 -2.85
CA TYR A 391 -21.59 -20.33 -3.86
C TYR A 391 -20.75 -19.52 -4.85
N SER A 392 -21.16 -19.52 -6.12
CA SER A 392 -20.51 -18.73 -7.18
C SER A 392 -21.46 -17.64 -7.64
N THR A 393 -21.01 -16.40 -7.64
CA THR A 393 -21.77 -15.22 -8.07
C THR A 393 -20.95 -14.39 -9.06
N ALA A 394 -21.63 -13.64 -9.93
CA ALA A 394 -21.02 -12.81 -10.96
C ALA A 394 -21.36 -11.32 -10.83
N SER A 395 -22.02 -10.93 -9.75
CA SER A 395 -22.35 -9.53 -9.47
C SER A 395 -22.36 -9.26 -7.96
N ILE A 396 -22.17 -7.99 -7.59
CA ILE A 396 -22.18 -7.58 -6.18
C ILE A 396 -23.57 -7.75 -5.55
N SER A 397 -24.64 -7.50 -6.29
CA SER A 397 -26.02 -7.64 -5.78
C SER A 397 -26.33 -9.10 -5.46
N GLU A 398 -26.07 -10.01 -6.40
CA GLU A 398 -26.24 -11.46 -6.18
C GLU A 398 -25.38 -11.97 -5.01
N CYS A 399 -24.16 -11.49 -4.90
CA CYS A 399 -23.23 -11.84 -3.84
C CYS A 399 -23.79 -11.43 -2.46
N VAL A 400 -24.23 -10.18 -2.33
CA VAL A 400 -24.79 -9.66 -1.07
C VAL A 400 -26.09 -10.35 -0.70
N GLU A 401 -26.99 -10.58 -1.66
CA GLU A 401 -28.24 -11.33 -1.44
C GLU A 401 -27.96 -12.77 -0.96
N THR A 402 -26.99 -13.45 -1.58
CA THR A 402 -26.55 -14.78 -1.17
C THR A 402 -26.03 -14.74 0.25
N CYS A 403 -25.16 -13.80 0.60
CA CYS A 403 -24.65 -13.64 1.96
C CYS A 403 -25.77 -13.41 2.98
N LYS A 404 -26.74 -12.55 2.68
CA LYS A 404 -27.90 -12.29 3.55
C LYS A 404 -28.74 -13.55 3.79
N SER A 405 -28.93 -14.37 2.76
CA SER A 405 -29.69 -15.62 2.88
C SER A 405 -29.01 -16.67 3.76
N LEU A 406 -27.68 -16.61 3.89
CA LEU A 406 -26.86 -17.54 4.65
C LEU A 406 -26.57 -17.08 6.08
N ALA A 407 -26.61 -15.75 6.30
CA ALA A 407 -26.23 -15.14 7.57
C ALA A 407 -27.31 -15.34 8.66
N GLN A 408 -26.85 -15.47 9.88
CA GLN A 408 -27.65 -15.53 11.09
C GLN A 408 -27.13 -14.51 12.09
N SER A 409 -28.00 -14.07 13.01
CA SER A 409 -27.56 -13.17 14.09
C SER A 409 -26.34 -13.75 14.81
N GLY A 410 -25.32 -12.94 14.99
CA GLY A 410 -24.01 -13.34 15.53
C GLY A 410 -22.95 -13.70 14.49
N ASP A 411 -23.28 -13.68 13.19
CA ASP A 411 -22.31 -13.90 12.11
C ASP A 411 -21.61 -12.62 11.67
N THR A 412 -20.53 -12.79 10.89
CA THR A 412 -19.88 -11.73 10.13
C THR A 412 -19.91 -12.03 8.64
N VAL A 413 -20.28 -11.08 7.81
CA VAL A 413 -20.06 -11.09 6.35
C VAL A 413 -18.81 -10.27 6.05
N LEU A 414 -17.78 -10.94 5.57
CA LEU A 414 -16.47 -10.34 5.29
C LEU A 414 -16.18 -10.31 3.79
N LEU A 415 -16.10 -9.11 3.20
CA LEU A 415 -15.51 -8.92 1.87
C LEU A 415 -13.99 -8.81 2.00
N SER A 416 -13.25 -9.90 1.75
CA SER A 416 -11.77 -9.93 1.72
C SER A 416 -11.30 -10.82 0.57
N PRO A 417 -11.20 -10.27 -0.66
CA PRO A 417 -11.33 -11.02 -1.89
C PRO A 417 -10.12 -11.84 -2.31
N CYS A 418 -8.94 -11.72 -1.72
CA CYS A 418 -7.66 -12.31 -2.15
C CYS A 418 -7.18 -11.89 -3.57
N CYS A 419 -8.06 -11.36 -4.39
CA CYS A 419 -7.86 -11.15 -5.82
C CYS A 419 -8.01 -9.68 -6.20
N ALA A 420 -7.37 -9.28 -7.31
CA ALA A 420 -7.61 -7.98 -7.92
C ALA A 420 -9.06 -7.89 -8.44
N SER A 421 -9.57 -6.67 -8.61
CA SER A 421 -10.99 -6.42 -8.88
C SER A 421 -11.33 -6.20 -10.36
N TYR A 422 -10.34 -6.25 -11.26
CA TYR A 422 -10.46 -5.75 -12.63
C TYR A 422 -11.31 -6.60 -13.58
N ASP A 423 -11.82 -7.73 -13.11
CA ASP A 423 -12.75 -8.60 -13.86
C ASP A 423 -14.19 -8.08 -13.85
N LEU A 424 -14.68 -7.60 -12.70
CA LEU A 424 -16.05 -7.09 -12.51
C LEU A 424 -16.13 -5.59 -12.18
N PHE A 425 -15.03 -4.97 -11.73
CA PHE A 425 -15.02 -3.60 -11.21
C PHE A 425 -13.86 -2.79 -11.79
N LYS A 426 -13.98 -1.47 -11.75
CA LYS A 426 -12.94 -0.54 -12.22
C LYS A 426 -11.71 -0.52 -11.31
N SER A 427 -11.90 -0.73 -10.02
CA SER A 427 -10.85 -0.74 -9.01
C SER A 427 -11.35 -1.43 -7.72
N TYR A 428 -10.46 -1.65 -6.73
CA TYR A 428 -10.86 -2.17 -5.44
C TYR A 428 -11.74 -1.17 -4.66
N GLU A 429 -11.54 0.13 -4.87
CA GLU A 429 -12.39 1.18 -4.29
C GLU A 429 -13.82 1.08 -4.85
N ASP A 430 -13.95 0.90 -6.16
CA ASP A 430 -15.24 0.72 -6.81
C ASP A 430 -15.96 -0.54 -6.28
N ARG A 431 -15.25 -1.67 -6.15
CA ARG A 431 -15.77 -2.90 -5.54
C ARG A 431 -16.23 -2.67 -4.11
N GLY A 432 -15.39 -2.05 -3.28
CA GLY A 432 -15.71 -1.78 -1.89
C GLY A 432 -16.87 -0.80 -1.71
N LYS A 433 -16.95 0.22 -2.57
CA LYS A 433 -18.06 1.17 -2.58
C LYS A 433 -19.38 0.49 -2.94
N GLN A 434 -19.40 -0.30 -4.04
CA GLN A 434 -20.60 -1.02 -4.46
C GLN A 434 -21.06 -2.01 -3.36
N PHE A 435 -20.13 -2.68 -2.67
CA PHE A 435 -20.47 -3.53 -1.53
C PHE A 435 -21.16 -2.74 -0.43
N LYS A 436 -20.63 -1.60 -0.03
CA LYS A 436 -21.24 -0.72 0.98
C LYS A 436 -22.63 -0.26 0.56
N ASP A 437 -22.76 0.18 -0.70
CA ASP A 437 -24.02 0.68 -1.24
C ASP A 437 -25.09 -0.41 -1.23
N GLU A 438 -24.75 -1.68 -1.59
CA GLU A 438 -25.71 -2.81 -1.53
C GLU A 438 -26.11 -3.20 -0.10
N ILE A 439 -25.19 -3.13 0.85
CA ILE A 439 -25.51 -3.37 2.25
C ILE A 439 -26.45 -2.29 2.79
N LEU A 440 -26.17 -1.03 2.51
CA LEU A 440 -26.94 0.11 3.05
C LEU A 440 -28.31 0.30 2.40
N LYS A 441 -28.54 -0.21 1.18
CA LYS A 441 -29.88 -0.25 0.57
C LYS A 441 -30.87 -1.12 1.35
N ALA A 442 -30.37 -2.03 2.16
CA ALA A 442 -31.18 -2.98 2.94
C ALA A 442 -31.51 -2.50 4.37
N LYS A 443 -31.09 -1.29 4.69
CA LYS A 443 -31.42 -0.60 5.95
C LYS A 443 -32.70 0.21 5.79
#